data_ff4d1ce920cc38d327331bc9f419cd35
#
_entry.id   ff4d1ce920cc38d327331bc9f419cd35
#
_cell.length_a   1.000
_cell.length_b   1.000
_cell.length_c   1.000
_cell.angle_alpha   90.00
_cell.angle_beta   90.00
_cell.angle_gamma   90.00
#
_symmetry.space_group_name_H-M   'P 1'
#
loop_
_entity.id
_entity.type
_entity.pdbx_description
1 polymer ?
#
loop_
_entity_poly.entity_id
_entity_poly.type
_entity_poly.pdbx_seq_one_letter_code
_entity_poly.pdbx_strand_id
1 'polypeptide(L)'
;MSFSLFGAISNDIAMDLGTANTLIYMKGKGIVLNEPSVVALRNVGGRKVVHAVGIEAKQMLGRTPGHMEAIRPMRDGVIADFEVAEEMIKHFIRKVHNRKGFVNPKIIVCVPSGATAVERRAINDSCLNASARRVGLIDEPMAAAIGAGLPIHEPTGSMVVDIGGGTTEVAVLSLSGIVYSRSVRVGGDKMDDSIISYMRRNHNL
;
A
#
# COMPACT_ATOMS: atom_id res chain seq x y z
N MET A 1 24.76 -22.76 -10.57
CA MET A 1 24.65 -21.59 -9.67
C MET A 1 25.04 -20.35 -10.47
N SER A 2 24.07 -19.62 -11.01
CA SER A 2 24.33 -18.36 -11.73
C SER A 2 24.31 -17.24 -10.70
N PHE A 3 25.49 -16.76 -10.31
CA PHE A 3 25.62 -15.53 -9.53
C PHE A 3 25.16 -14.37 -10.43
N SER A 4 23.95 -13.88 -10.24
CA SER A 4 23.48 -12.66 -10.88
C SER A 4 24.22 -11.47 -10.27
N LEU A 5 25.27 -11.00 -10.94
CA LEU A 5 25.97 -9.75 -10.61
C LEU A 5 25.01 -8.55 -10.53
N PHE A 6 23.88 -8.62 -11.18
CA PHE A 6 22.82 -7.57 -11.14
C PHE A 6 22.02 -7.52 -9.84
N GLY A 7 22.02 -8.58 -9.02
CA GLY A 7 21.35 -8.59 -7.71
C GLY A 7 22.05 -7.72 -6.65
N ALA A 8 23.32 -7.37 -6.88
CA ALA A 8 24.09 -6.51 -5.97
C ALA A 8 23.86 -5.00 -6.22
N ILE A 9 23.25 -4.64 -7.35
CA ILE A 9 23.15 -3.25 -7.84
C ILE A 9 21.70 -2.70 -7.69
N SER A 10 20.71 -3.58 -7.54
CA SER A 10 19.29 -3.21 -7.40
C SER A 10 18.73 -3.78 -6.10
N ASN A 11 18.22 -2.90 -5.26
CA ASN A 11 17.48 -3.30 -4.07
C ASN A 11 16.03 -3.56 -4.47
N ASP A 12 15.69 -4.83 -4.72
CA ASP A 12 14.31 -5.23 -4.99
C ASP A 12 13.47 -5.04 -3.71
N ILE A 13 12.25 -4.53 -3.86
CA ILE A 13 11.37 -4.14 -2.77
C ILE A 13 10.03 -4.86 -2.85
N ALA A 14 9.44 -5.12 -1.69
CA ALA A 14 8.03 -5.46 -1.57
C ALA A 14 7.29 -4.25 -0.98
N MET A 15 6.13 -3.93 -1.54
CA MET A 15 5.31 -2.80 -1.14
C MET A 15 3.92 -3.27 -0.77
N ASP A 16 3.48 -2.90 0.41
CA ASP A 16 2.09 -2.97 0.82
C ASP A 16 1.50 -1.55 0.67
N LEU A 17 0.61 -1.39 -0.30
CA LEU A 17 -0.01 -0.12 -0.65
C LEU A 17 -1.37 0.00 0.04
N GLY A 18 -1.36 0.09 1.36
CA GLY A 18 -2.57 0.10 2.17
C GLY A 18 -3.32 1.44 2.16
N THR A 19 -4.61 1.38 2.50
CA THR A 19 -5.49 2.56 2.63
C THR A 19 -5.00 3.53 3.71
N ALA A 20 -4.57 3.02 4.86
CA ALA A 20 -4.11 3.84 5.98
C ALA A 20 -2.62 4.15 5.92
N ASN A 21 -1.81 3.13 5.68
CA ASN A 21 -0.34 3.22 5.64
C ASN A 21 0.20 2.46 4.44
N THR A 22 1.32 2.95 3.91
CA THR A 22 2.15 2.24 2.94
C THR A 22 3.40 1.72 3.64
N LEU A 23 3.69 0.42 3.46
CA LEU A 23 4.91 -0.21 3.96
C LEU A 23 5.80 -0.62 2.79
N ILE A 24 7.11 -0.45 2.97
CA ILE A 24 8.10 -0.99 2.03
C ILE A 24 9.09 -1.86 2.78
N TYR A 25 9.21 -3.09 2.31
CA TYR A 25 10.19 -4.06 2.76
C TYR A 25 11.31 -4.18 1.73
N MET A 26 12.54 -4.25 2.20
CA MET A 26 13.72 -4.48 1.37
C MET A 26 14.45 -5.72 1.85
N LYS A 27 14.79 -6.61 0.91
CA LYS A 27 15.51 -7.85 1.23
C LYS A 27 16.81 -7.56 1.98
N GLY A 28 16.99 -8.18 3.12
CA GLY A 28 18.16 -8.03 3.99
C GLY A 28 18.19 -6.79 4.88
N LYS A 29 17.18 -5.90 4.76
CA LYS A 29 17.07 -4.70 5.60
C LYS A 29 15.76 -4.66 6.40
N GLY A 30 14.78 -5.52 6.07
CA GLY A 30 13.48 -5.50 6.72
C GLY A 30 12.58 -4.38 6.21
N ILE A 31 11.66 -3.90 7.06
CA ILE A 31 10.77 -2.78 6.75
C ILE A 31 11.61 -1.50 6.80
N VAL A 32 11.75 -0.85 5.65
CA VAL A 32 12.54 0.37 5.47
C VAL A 32 11.68 1.63 5.38
N LEU A 33 10.36 1.47 5.22
CA LEU A 33 9.39 2.56 5.22
C LEU A 33 8.07 2.05 5.81
N ASN A 34 7.50 2.84 6.72
CA ASN A 34 6.15 2.68 7.23
C ASN A 34 5.58 4.09 7.42
N GLU A 35 4.80 4.52 6.44
CA GLU A 35 4.26 5.88 6.43
C GLU A 35 2.79 5.92 6.05
N PRO A 36 2.04 6.92 6.55
CA PRO A 36 0.66 7.14 6.16
C PRO A 36 0.50 7.31 4.64
N SER A 37 -0.52 6.70 4.07
CA SER A 37 -0.91 6.89 2.66
C SER A 37 -1.66 8.22 2.50
N VAL A 38 -0.96 9.33 2.72
CA VAL A 38 -1.50 10.69 2.68
C VAL A 38 -0.60 11.58 1.83
N VAL A 39 -1.21 12.45 1.04
CA VAL A 39 -0.51 13.45 0.22
C VAL A 39 -1.12 14.83 0.46
N ALA A 40 -0.28 15.81 0.72
CA ALA A 40 -0.65 17.21 0.75
C ALA A 40 -0.34 17.87 -0.61
N LEU A 41 -1.35 18.48 -1.18
CA LEU A 41 -1.30 19.17 -2.46
C LEU A 41 -1.41 20.68 -2.24
N ARG A 42 -0.67 21.46 -3.03
CA ARG A 42 -0.77 22.91 -3.06
C ARG A 42 -1.20 23.37 -4.45
N ASN A 43 -2.15 24.27 -4.52
CA ASN A 43 -2.54 24.89 -5.79
C ASN A 43 -1.57 26.04 -6.12
N VAL A 44 -0.89 25.91 -7.26
CA VAL A 44 0.04 26.91 -7.80
C VAL A 44 -0.40 27.25 -9.22
N GLY A 45 -0.99 28.41 -9.41
CA GLY A 45 -1.45 28.84 -10.73
C GLY A 45 -2.50 27.95 -11.36
N GLY A 46 -3.41 27.34 -10.57
CA GLY A 46 -4.46 26.42 -11.04
C GLY A 46 -4.00 24.98 -11.19
N ARG A 47 -2.75 24.65 -10.89
CA ARG A 47 -2.22 23.29 -10.92
C ARG A 47 -1.98 22.75 -9.51
N LYS A 48 -2.39 21.51 -9.24
CA LYS A 48 -2.09 20.82 -7.99
C LYS A 48 -0.67 20.27 -8.04
N VAL A 49 0.16 20.67 -7.10
CA VAL A 49 1.55 20.22 -6.95
C VAL A 49 1.71 19.55 -5.60
N VAL A 50 2.40 18.42 -5.55
CA VAL A 50 2.69 17.71 -4.30
C VAL A 50 3.57 18.61 -3.40
N HIS A 51 3.10 18.84 -2.19
CA HIS A 51 3.79 19.64 -1.17
C HIS A 51 4.46 18.75 -0.12
N ALA A 52 3.76 17.73 0.36
CA ALA A 52 4.28 16.77 1.34
C ALA A 52 3.63 15.39 1.14
N VAL A 53 4.28 14.34 1.63
CA VAL A 53 3.81 12.95 1.55
C VAL A 53 4.06 12.25 2.89
N GLY A 54 3.21 11.29 3.24
CA GLY A 54 3.40 10.46 4.42
C GLY A 54 3.09 11.19 5.73
N ILE A 55 3.99 11.08 6.71
CA ILE A 55 3.82 11.66 8.05
C ILE A 55 3.61 13.17 8.00
N GLU A 56 4.38 13.88 7.18
CA GLU A 56 4.27 15.34 7.05
C GLU A 56 2.88 15.74 6.51
N ALA A 57 2.39 15.03 5.48
CA ALA A 57 1.07 15.27 4.93
C ALA A 57 -0.05 14.92 5.94
N LYS A 58 0.12 13.85 6.73
CA LYS A 58 -0.86 13.45 7.76
C LYS A 58 -1.06 14.55 8.82
N GLN A 59 0.01 15.25 9.20
CA GLN A 59 -0.08 16.36 10.17
C GLN A 59 -0.91 17.54 9.65
N MET A 60 -1.09 17.63 8.33
CA MET A 60 -1.87 18.66 7.66
C MET A 60 -3.35 18.30 7.47
N LEU A 61 -3.74 17.05 7.68
CA LEU A 61 -5.13 16.63 7.54
C LEU A 61 -6.06 17.45 8.44
N GLY A 62 -7.10 18.05 7.84
CA GLY A 62 -8.06 18.89 8.55
C GLY A 62 -7.53 20.24 9.04
N ARG A 63 -6.28 20.61 8.68
CA ARG A 63 -5.60 21.85 9.14
C ARG A 63 -5.00 22.63 7.99
N THR A 64 -5.31 22.31 6.75
CA THR A 64 -4.75 22.97 5.56
C THR A 64 -5.44 24.31 5.31
N PRO A 65 -4.67 25.39 4.96
CA PRO A 65 -5.25 26.63 4.46
C PRO A 65 -5.92 26.40 3.08
N GLY A 66 -6.82 27.31 2.66
CA GLY A 66 -7.67 27.13 1.49
C GLY A 66 -6.98 26.90 0.13
N HIS A 67 -5.66 27.18 0.04
CA HIS A 67 -4.87 26.89 -1.16
C HIS A 67 -4.13 25.53 -1.10
N MET A 68 -4.34 24.78 -0.02
CA MET A 68 -3.76 23.45 0.21
C MET A 68 -4.85 22.43 0.54
N GLU A 69 -4.62 21.19 0.16
CA GLU A 69 -5.50 20.07 0.40
C GLU A 69 -4.66 18.85 0.81
N ALA A 70 -5.05 18.17 1.88
CA ALA A 70 -4.44 16.89 2.25
C ALA A 70 -5.46 15.77 2.00
N ILE A 71 -5.08 14.79 1.17
CA ILE A 71 -5.96 13.71 0.73
C ILE A 71 -5.32 12.33 0.92
N ARG A 72 -6.16 11.31 0.98
CA ARG A 72 -5.77 9.91 0.92
C ARG A 72 -6.02 9.39 -0.49
N PRO A 73 -4.99 9.11 -1.29
CA PRO A 73 -5.16 8.61 -2.65
C PRO A 73 -5.63 7.15 -2.70
N MET A 74 -5.48 6.43 -1.58
CA MET A 74 -5.98 5.06 -1.40
C MET A 74 -7.25 5.09 -0.54
N ARG A 75 -8.29 4.39 -0.98
CA ARG A 75 -9.55 4.27 -0.26
C ARG A 75 -10.16 2.89 -0.47
N ASP A 76 -10.62 2.28 0.62
CA ASP A 76 -11.29 0.98 0.55
C ASP A 76 -10.47 -0.10 -0.20
N GLY A 77 -9.14 -0.07 -0.04
CA GLY A 77 -8.21 -1.00 -0.70
C GLY A 77 -7.93 -0.71 -2.17
N VAL A 78 -8.42 0.39 -2.72
CA VAL A 78 -8.23 0.74 -4.14
C VAL A 78 -7.64 2.14 -4.32
N ILE A 79 -7.09 2.41 -5.51
CA ILE A 79 -6.64 3.74 -5.89
C ILE A 79 -7.87 4.61 -6.20
N ALA A 80 -8.11 5.63 -5.39
CA ALA A 80 -9.17 6.61 -5.60
C ALA A 80 -8.73 7.80 -6.48
N ASP A 81 -7.42 8.13 -6.45
CA ASP A 81 -6.81 9.17 -7.27
C ASP A 81 -5.49 8.67 -7.83
N PHE A 82 -5.46 8.40 -9.14
CA PHE A 82 -4.32 7.78 -9.81
C PHE A 82 -3.10 8.67 -9.86
N GLU A 83 -3.25 9.96 -10.18
CA GLU A 83 -2.15 10.89 -10.31
C GLU A 83 -1.46 11.10 -8.97
N VAL A 84 -2.26 11.26 -7.92
CA VAL A 84 -1.75 11.47 -6.56
C VAL A 84 -1.14 10.19 -5.98
N ALA A 85 -1.73 9.02 -6.26
CA ALA A 85 -1.15 7.74 -5.86
C ALA A 85 0.20 7.50 -6.54
N GLU A 86 0.32 7.78 -7.84
CA GLU A 86 1.57 7.66 -8.59
C GLU A 86 2.66 8.55 -7.99
N GLU A 87 2.36 9.80 -7.68
CA GLU A 87 3.31 10.71 -7.04
C GLU A 87 3.70 10.26 -5.61
N MET A 88 2.75 9.71 -4.85
CA MET A 88 3.04 9.11 -3.55
C MET A 88 3.99 7.92 -3.68
N ILE A 89 3.73 7.00 -4.60
CA ILE A 89 4.56 5.83 -4.88
C ILE A 89 5.96 6.27 -5.32
N LYS A 90 6.07 7.23 -6.24
CA LYS A 90 7.34 7.83 -6.66
C LYS A 90 8.13 8.40 -5.48
N HIS A 91 7.45 9.12 -4.60
CA HIS A 91 8.08 9.71 -3.41
C HIS A 91 8.65 8.61 -2.50
N PHE A 92 7.87 7.60 -2.19
CA PHE A 92 8.29 6.51 -1.30
C PHE A 92 9.41 5.66 -1.92
N ILE A 93 9.34 5.33 -3.22
CA ILE A 93 10.42 4.63 -3.92
C ILE A 93 11.72 5.46 -3.85
N ARG A 94 11.66 6.77 -4.12
CA ARG A 94 12.84 7.65 -4.06
C ARG A 94 13.41 7.75 -2.64
N LYS A 95 12.57 7.72 -1.63
CA LYS A 95 12.96 7.78 -0.23
C LYS A 95 13.76 6.55 0.21
N VAL A 96 13.38 5.37 -0.24
CA VAL A 96 14.02 4.10 0.13
C VAL A 96 15.12 3.67 -0.83
N HIS A 97 15.01 4.07 -2.11
CA HIS A 97 15.97 3.68 -3.14
C HIS A 97 17.17 4.62 -3.12
N ASN A 98 18.30 4.12 -2.64
CA ASN A 98 19.53 4.91 -2.59
C ASN A 98 19.98 5.25 -4.02
N ARG A 99 20.06 6.54 -4.36
CA ARG A 99 20.39 7.09 -5.70
C ARG A 99 21.72 6.63 -6.30
N LYS A 100 22.51 5.82 -5.58
CA LYS A 100 23.78 5.25 -6.04
C LYS A 100 23.60 4.02 -6.93
N GLY A 101 22.39 3.45 -7.05
CA GLY A 101 22.09 2.34 -7.94
C GLY A 101 21.64 2.85 -9.31
N PHE A 102 22.36 2.46 -10.36
CA PHE A 102 22.01 2.76 -11.77
C PHE A 102 20.80 1.96 -12.29
N VAL A 103 20.23 1.08 -11.48
CA VAL A 103 19.17 0.16 -11.89
C VAL A 103 17.91 0.36 -11.03
N ASN A 104 16.80 0.61 -11.70
CA ASN A 104 15.50 0.70 -11.05
C ASN A 104 15.11 -0.62 -10.37
N PRO A 105 14.40 -0.60 -9.23
CA PRO A 105 14.04 -1.80 -8.49
C PRO A 105 13.00 -2.66 -9.21
N LYS A 106 13.01 -3.96 -8.95
CA LYS A 106 11.82 -4.79 -9.12
C LYS A 106 10.94 -4.59 -7.89
N ILE A 107 9.65 -4.47 -8.11
CA ILE A 107 8.67 -4.24 -7.04
C ILE A 107 7.66 -5.39 -7.04
N ILE A 108 7.41 -5.97 -5.86
CA ILE A 108 6.25 -6.82 -5.62
C ILE A 108 5.27 -5.97 -4.82
N VAL A 109 4.03 -5.87 -5.28
CA VAL A 109 2.99 -5.08 -4.62
C VAL A 109 1.87 -6.00 -4.14
N CYS A 110 1.48 -5.85 -2.88
CA CYS A 110 0.29 -6.50 -2.34
C CYS A 110 -0.96 -5.85 -2.92
N VAL A 111 -1.93 -6.66 -3.28
CA VAL A 111 -3.24 -6.22 -3.78
C VAL A 111 -4.34 -7.01 -3.09
N PRO A 112 -5.50 -6.39 -2.78
CA PRO A 112 -6.63 -7.10 -2.24
C PRO A 112 -7.05 -8.26 -3.14
N SER A 113 -7.42 -9.39 -2.55
CA SER A 113 -7.87 -10.57 -3.32
C SER A 113 -9.11 -10.28 -4.16
N GLY A 114 -9.96 -9.34 -3.69
CA GLY A 114 -11.13 -8.85 -4.41
C GLY A 114 -10.85 -7.75 -5.44
N ALA A 115 -9.59 -7.37 -5.69
CA ALA A 115 -9.26 -6.33 -6.64
C ALA A 115 -9.60 -6.75 -8.09
N THR A 116 -10.30 -5.87 -8.81
CA THR A 116 -10.66 -6.06 -10.21
C THR A 116 -9.43 -6.03 -11.12
N ALA A 117 -9.56 -6.54 -12.34
CA ALA A 117 -8.48 -6.48 -13.34
C ALA A 117 -8.06 -5.02 -13.65
N VAL A 118 -9.00 -4.08 -13.61
CA VAL A 118 -8.73 -2.64 -13.82
C VAL A 118 -7.92 -2.07 -12.67
N GLU A 119 -8.28 -2.37 -11.43
CA GLU A 119 -7.56 -1.92 -10.23
C GLU A 119 -6.14 -2.52 -10.18
N ARG A 120 -5.99 -3.82 -10.47
CA ARG A 120 -4.68 -4.48 -10.57
C ARG A 120 -3.79 -3.84 -11.63
N ARG A 121 -4.35 -3.54 -12.81
CA ARG A 121 -3.63 -2.85 -13.88
C ARG A 121 -3.21 -1.45 -13.45
N ALA A 122 -4.09 -0.70 -12.79
CA ALA A 122 -3.81 0.64 -12.31
C ALA A 122 -2.63 0.68 -11.32
N ILE A 123 -2.59 -0.25 -10.37
CA ILE A 123 -1.46 -0.39 -9.42
C ILE A 123 -0.17 -0.72 -10.18
N ASN A 124 -0.23 -1.67 -11.13
CA ASN A 124 0.93 -2.04 -11.94
C ASN A 124 1.47 -0.84 -12.72
N ASP A 125 0.61 -0.10 -13.42
CA ASP A 125 0.99 1.03 -14.25
C ASP A 125 1.52 2.20 -13.40
N SER A 126 0.92 2.48 -12.24
CA SER A 126 1.42 3.49 -11.28
C SER A 126 2.84 3.15 -10.79
N CYS A 127 3.12 1.89 -10.50
CA CYS A 127 4.46 1.47 -10.09
C CYS A 127 5.49 1.56 -11.24
N LEU A 128 5.11 1.19 -12.47
CA LEU A 128 5.98 1.33 -13.64
C LEU A 128 6.31 2.80 -13.92
N ASN A 129 5.28 3.68 -13.88
CA ASN A 129 5.45 5.12 -14.04
C ASN A 129 6.29 5.73 -12.90
N ALA A 130 6.24 5.13 -11.70
CA ALA A 130 7.08 5.50 -10.57
C ALA A 130 8.53 4.99 -10.68
N SER A 131 8.94 4.52 -11.86
CA SER A 131 10.27 4.04 -12.19
C SER A 131 10.61 2.63 -11.67
N ALA A 132 9.61 1.77 -11.44
CA ALA A 132 9.87 0.35 -11.26
C ALA A 132 10.34 -0.26 -12.59
N ARG A 133 11.38 -1.12 -12.54
CA ARG A 133 11.85 -1.88 -13.71
C ARG A 133 10.89 -3.01 -14.08
N ARG A 134 10.31 -3.64 -13.07
CA ARG A 134 9.36 -4.74 -13.19
C ARG A 134 8.44 -4.73 -11.97
N VAL A 135 7.17 -4.99 -12.19
CA VAL A 135 6.17 -5.12 -11.14
C VAL A 135 5.62 -6.55 -11.12
N GLY A 136 5.50 -7.12 -9.94
CA GLY A 136 4.75 -8.34 -9.66
C GLY A 136 3.62 -7.99 -8.69
N LEU A 137 2.48 -8.62 -8.84
CA LEU A 137 1.37 -8.49 -7.90
C LEU A 137 1.22 -9.78 -7.11
N ILE A 138 0.92 -9.65 -5.83
CA ILE A 138 0.61 -10.75 -4.93
C ILE A 138 -0.66 -10.42 -4.16
N ASP A 139 -1.53 -11.41 -3.94
CA ASP A 139 -2.72 -11.19 -3.12
C ASP A 139 -2.34 -10.97 -1.65
N GLU A 140 -2.95 -9.97 -1.00
CA GLU A 140 -2.66 -9.60 0.39
C GLU A 140 -2.67 -10.78 1.35
N PRO A 141 -3.70 -11.67 1.37
CA PRO A 141 -3.71 -12.79 2.30
C PRO A 141 -2.60 -13.82 2.02
N MET A 142 -2.14 -13.97 0.78
CA MET A 142 -0.99 -14.80 0.46
C MET A 142 0.30 -14.19 1.00
N ALA A 143 0.47 -12.88 0.84
CA ALA A 143 1.62 -12.17 1.38
C ALA A 143 1.65 -12.23 2.92
N ALA A 144 0.49 -12.04 3.56
CA ALA A 144 0.33 -12.14 5.01
C ALA A 144 0.67 -13.54 5.53
N ALA A 145 0.19 -14.59 4.86
CA ALA A 145 0.49 -15.98 5.21
C ALA A 145 2.01 -16.29 5.12
N ILE A 146 2.66 -15.81 4.06
CA ILE A 146 4.12 -15.94 3.88
C ILE A 146 4.85 -15.20 5.01
N GLY A 147 4.43 -13.97 5.30
CA GLY A 147 5.03 -13.15 6.35
C GLY A 147 4.87 -13.71 7.76
N ALA A 148 3.74 -14.37 8.03
CA ALA A 148 3.45 -15.07 9.28
C ALA A 148 4.14 -16.45 9.38
N GLY A 149 4.81 -16.91 8.33
CA GLY A 149 5.47 -18.23 8.31
C GLY A 149 4.49 -19.41 8.34
N LEU A 150 3.27 -19.23 7.81
CA LEU A 150 2.30 -20.30 7.75
C LEU A 150 2.75 -21.42 6.78
N PRO A 151 2.40 -22.69 7.04
CA PRO A 151 2.81 -23.83 6.20
C PRO A 151 1.98 -23.90 4.91
N ILE A 152 2.02 -22.86 4.10
CA ILE A 152 1.18 -22.71 2.90
C ILE A 152 1.46 -23.76 1.80
N HIS A 153 2.63 -24.41 1.85
CA HIS A 153 3.02 -25.44 0.87
C HIS A 153 2.46 -26.83 1.20
N GLU A 154 1.99 -27.01 2.44
CA GLU A 154 1.47 -28.29 2.91
C GLU A 154 0.01 -28.48 2.48
N PRO A 155 -0.47 -29.75 2.41
CA PRO A 155 -1.87 -30.07 2.11
C PRO A 155 -2.79 -29.84 3.33
N THR A 156 -2.47 -28.88 4.16
CA THR A 156 -3.25 -28.44 5.32
C THR A 156 -3.83 -27.07 5.06
N GLY A 157 -5.07 -26.82 5.53
CA GLY A 157 -5.69 -25.50 5.40
C GLY A 157 -5.12 -24.53 6.44
N SER A 158 -4.51 -23.45 5.98
CA SER A 158 -4.13 -22.31 6.83
C SER A 158 -5.08 -21.16 6.58
N MET A 159 -5.61 -20.52 7.65
CA MET A 159 -6.54 -19.40 7.53
C MET A 159 -5.85 -18.10 7.95
N VAL A 160 -6.06 -17.06 7.17
CA VAL A 160 -5.62 -15.69 7.46
C VAL A 160 -6.85 -14.80 7.54
N VAL A 161 -6.87 -13.92 8.55
CA VAL A 161 -7.79 -12.78 8.65
C VAL A 161 -6.91 -11.53 8.72
N ASP A 162 -7.00 -10.72 7.68
CA ASP A 162 -6.27 -9.45 7.57
C ASP A 162 -7.25 -8.29 7.71
N ILE A 163 -7.03 -7.43 8.69
CA ILE A 163 -7.88 -6.27 8.98
C ILE A 163 -7.05 -5.02 8.76
N GLY A 164 -7.21 -4.44 7.59
CA GLY A 164 -6.57 -3.18 7.21
C GLY A 164 -7.34 -1.93 7.61
N GLY A 165 -6.90 -0.77 7.12
CA GLY A 165 -7.60 0.50 7.33
C GLY A 165 -8.94 0.56 6.57
N GLY A 166 -8.96 0.10 5.31
CA GLY A 166 -10.13 0.19 4.43
C GLY A 166 -10.84 -1.13 4.16
N THR A 167 -10.15 -2.27 4.31
CA THR A 167 -10.62 -3.61 3.97
C THR A 167 -10.40 -4.60 5.09
N THR A 168 -11.21 -5.65 5.11
CA THR A 168 -10.94 -6.88 5.85
C THR A 168 -10.98 -8.05 4.86
N GLU A 169 -9.93 -8.86 4.89
CA GLU A 169 -9.79 -10.03 4.04
C GLU A 169 -9.71 -11.30 4.87
N VAL A 170 -10.42 -12.33 4.43
CA VAL A 170 -10.34 -13.69 4.98
C VAL A 170 -9.96 -14.62 3.87
N ALA A 171 -8.94 -15.44 4.07
CA ALA A 171 -8.56 -16.46 3.11
C ALA A 171 -8.14 -17.76 3.77
N VAL A 172 -8.43 -18.86 3.08
CA VAL A 172 -7.91 -20.18 3.39
C VAL A 172 -6.92 -20.57 2.30
N LEU A 173 -5.71 -20.94 2.72
CA LEU A 173 -4.60 -21.29 1.82
C LEU A 173 -4.20 -22.74 2.04
N SER A 174 -3.86 -23.42 0.94
CA SER A 174 -3.34 -24.80 0.94
C SER A 174 -2.56 -25.03 -0.35
N LEU A 175 -1.50 -25.83 -0.31
CA LEU A 175 -0.70 -26.23 -1.47
C LEU A 175 -0.27 -25.02 -2.33
N SER A 176 0.17 -23.94 -1.68
CA SER A 176 0.63 -22.67 -2.29
C SER A 176 -0.47 -21.91 -3.07
N GLY A 177 -1.74 -22.25 -2.87
CA GLY A 177 -2.87 -21.61 -3.50
C GLY A 177 -3.88 -21.05 -2.50
N ILE A 178 -4.67 -20.08 -2.95
CA ILE A 178 -5.84 -19.60 -2.21
C ILE A 178 -7.01 -20.51 -2.57
N VAL A 179 -7.50 -21.28 -1.60
CA VAL A 179 -8.63 -22.21 -1.77
C VAL A 179 -9.96 -21.46 -1.68
N TYR A 180 -10.01 -20.49 -0.78
CA TYR A 180 -11.17 -19.63 -0.57
C TYR A 180 -10.70 -18.25 -0.12
N SER A 181 -11.31 -17.21 -0.63
CA SER A 181 -11.09 -15.84 -0.13
C SER A 181 -12.35 -15.02 -0.18
N ARG A 182 -12.46 -14.08 0.76
CA ARG A 182 -13.48 -13.04 0.77
C ARG A 182 -12.89 -11.74 1.28
N SER A 183 -13.19 -10.66 0.56
CA SER A 183 -12.83 -9.30 0.93
C SER A 183 -14.09 -8.48 1.16
N VAL A 184 -14.09 -7.65 2.20
CA VAL A 184 -15.15 -6.68 2.49
C VAL A 184 -14.52 -5.31 2.69
N ARG A 185 -15.17 -4.27 2.19
CA ARG A 185 -14.72 -2.86 2.33
C ARG A 185 -15.15 -2.29 3.70
N VAL A 186 -14.73 -2.97 4.74
CA VAL A 186 -14.87 -2.59 6.15
C VAL A 186 -13.53 -2.81 6.81
N GLY A 187 -12.98 -1.78 7.44
CA GLY A 187 -11.70 -1.82 8.14
C GLY A 187 -11.67 -0.79 9.26
N GLY A 188 -10.47 -0.47 9.73
CA GLY A 188 -10.24 0.42 10.85
C GLY A 188 -10.91 1.79 10.70
N ASP A 189 -10.90 2.38 9.51
CA ASP A 189 -11.52 3.69 9.26
C ASP A 189 -13.03 3.67 9.58
N LYS A 190 -13.74 2.60 9.20
CA LYS A 190 -15.17 2.45 9.53
C LYS A 190 -15.43 2.14 11.02
N MET A 191 -14.48 1.47 11.66
CA MET A 191 -14.53 1.25 13.11
C MET A 191 -14.41 2.59 13.85
N ASP A 192 -13.45 3.43 13.46
CA ASP A 192 -13.26 4.78 14.00
C ASP A 192 -14.49 5.66 13.78
N ASP A 193 -15.06 5.67 12.57
CA ASP A 193 -16.29 6.40 12.25
C ASP A 193 -17.48 5.96 13.14
N SER A 194 -17.57 4.67 13.43
CA SER A 194 -18.62 4.11 14.30
C SER A 194 -18.45 4.58 15.74
N ILE A 195 -17.20 4.62 16.24
CA ILE A 195 -16.89 5.14 17.58
C ILE A 195 -17.21 6.64 17.64
N ILE A 196 -16.77 7.43 16.68
CA ILE A 196 -17.05 8.87 16.59
C ILE A 196 -18.57 9.11 16.57
N SER A 197 -19.30 8.34 15.77
CA SER A 197 -20.76 8.44 15.67
C SER A 197 -21.47 8.09 16.99
N TYR A 198 -20.95 7.10 17.70
CA TYR A 198 -21.44 6.75 19.04
C TYR A 198 -21.22 7.88 20.04
N MET A 199 -20.00 8.44 20.08
CA MET A 199 -19.64 9.53 20.99
C MET A 199 -20.50 10.79 20.75
N ARG A 200 -20.71 11.14 19.46
CA ARG A 200 -21.60 12.26 19.11
C ARG A 200 -23.02 12.04 19.58
N ARG A 201 -23.60 10.85 19.34
CA ARG A 201 -25.01 10.58 19.66
C ARG A 201 -25.28 10.42 21.15
N ASN A 202 -24.37 9.82 21.90
CA ASN A 202 -24.62 9.44 23.30
C ASN A 202 -23.94 10.37 24.30
N HIS A 203 -22.91 11.10 23.89
CA HIS A 203 -22.10 11.94 24.77
C HIS A 203 -21.99 13.40 24.29
N ASN A 204 -22.52 13.70 23.10
CA ASN A 204 -22.46 15.04 22.46
C ASN A 204 -21.02 15.59 22.35
N LEU A 205 -20.05 14.69 22.06
CA LEU A 205 -18.64 14.98 21.87
C LEU A 205 -18.25 14.90 20.38
#